data_8ac03a68014cef91a7cf3808e19d86fe
#
_entry.id   8ac03a68014cef91a7cf3808e19d86fe
#
_cell.length_a   1.000
_cell.length_b   1.000
_cell.length_c   1.000
_cell.angle_alpha   90.00
_cell.angle_beta   90.00
_cell.angle_gamma   90.00
#
_symmetry.space_group_name_H-M   'P 1'
#
loop_
_entity.id
_entity.type
_entity.pdbx_description
1 polymer ?
#
loop_
_entity_poly.entity_id
_entity_poly.type
_entity_poly.pdbx_seq_one_letter_code
_entity_poly.pdbx_strand_id
1 'polypeptide(L)'
;YKRNFRNFFLNFFSKQNLKKGFYLYGDVGVGKTMILDFFFNLISKKKTRIHFNQFMLNFHDFVHKNKDKNEENVISLFVNDLKSKFSLIFLDEFQVTNIVDAMILGKLFQEIFIQNIKVIVTSNTKISDLYKDGLQRDQFKPFIKIMQQRSIDCLLYTSDAADES
;
A
#
# COMPACT_ATOMS: atom_id res chain seq x y z
N TYR A 1 14.91 -18.73 -2.80
CA TYR A 1 14.00 -17.60 -3.06
C TYR A 1 12.95 -17.41 -1.96
N LYS A 2 12.16 -18.44 -1.67
CA LYS A 2 11.17 -18.44 -0.60
C LYS A 2 11.76 -18.12 0.79
N ARG A 3 13.01 -18.52 1.07
CA ARG A 3 13.68 -18.29 2.35
C ARG A 3 14.07 -16.83 2.57
N ASN A 4 14.54 -16.14 1.53
CA ASN A 4 14.91 -14.73 1.60
C ASN A 4 13.65 -13.84 1.74
N PHE A 5 12.60 -14.14 0.98
CA PHE A 5 11.33 -13.43 1.07
C PHE A 5 10.69 -13.58 2.46
N ARG A 6 10.70 -14.80 3.00
CA ARG A 6 10.20 -15.08 4.36
C ARG A 6 10.93 -14.27 5.42
N ASN A 7 12.25 -14.20 5.35
CA ASN A 7 13.05 -13.43 6.30
C ASN A 7 12.76 -11.91 6.17
N PHE A 8 12.63 -11.43 4.97
CA PHE A 8 12.25 -10.04 4.67
C PHE A 8 10.88 -9.70 5.26
N PHE A 9 9.92 -10.58 5.05
CA PHE A 9 8.55 -10.42 5.53
C PHE A 9 8.48 -10.50 7.07
N LEU A 10 9.21 -11.42 7.68
CA LEU A 10 9.28 -11.54 9.15
C LEU A 10 9.92 -10.28 9.77
N ASN A 11 10.94 -9.72 9.14
CA ASN A 11 11.55 -8.47 9.60
C ASN A 11 10.56 -7.29 9.56
N PHE A 12 9.66 -7.27 8.60
CA PHE A 12 8.61 -6.26 8.52
C PHE A 12 7.72 -6.23 9.78
N PHE A 13 7.46 -7.38 10.38
CA PHE A 13 6.66 -7.49 11.60
C PHE A 13 7.47 -7.38 12.89
N SER A 14 8.78 -7.25 12.81
CA SER A 14 9.59 -7.04 14.02
C SER A 14 9.28 -5.70 14.67
N LYS A 15 9.35 -5.63 16.00
CA LYS A 15 9.12 -4.38 16.74
C LYS A 15 10.18 -3.31 16.45
N GLN A 16 11.35 -3.71 15.96
CA GLN A 16 12.47 -2.83 15.64
C GLN A 16 12.35 -2.19 14.24
N ASN A 17 11.45 -2.67 13.39
CA ASN A 17 11.31 -2.11 12.04
C ASN A 17 10.47 -0.84 12.07
N LEU A 18 11.09 0.28 11.74
CA LEU A 18 10.43 1.59 11.61
C LEU A 18 9.57 1.72 10.35
N LYS A 19 9.77 0.85 9.36
CA LYS A 19 9.00 0.86 8.12
C LYS A 19 7.64 0.19 8.33
N LYS A 20 6.59 0.89 7.97
CA LYS A 20 5.20 0.46 8.14
C LYS A 20 4.58 -0.07 6.85
N GLY A 21 5.21 0.16 5.71
CA GLY A 21 4.78 -0.29 4.40
C GLY A 21 5.63 -1.45 3.86
N PHE A 22 5.00 -2.33 3.11
CA PHE A 22 5.64 -3.37 2.31
C PHE A 22 5.06 -3.31 0.90
N TYR A 23 5.89 -3.00 -0.08
CA TYR A 23 5.49 -2.81 -1.46
C TYR A 23 6.03 -3.94 -2.33
N LEU A 24 5.13 -4.82 -2.77
CA LEU A 24 5.43 -5.97 -3.59
C LEU A 24 5.04 -5.69 -5.03
N TYR A 25 6.00 -5.66 -5.95
CA TYR A 25 5.74 -5.37 -7.34
C TYR A 25 6.40 -6.35 -8.29
N GLY A 26 5.92 -6.40 -9.52
CA GLY A 26 6.39 -7.28 -10.57
C GLY A 26 5.34 -7.42 -11.66
N ASP A 27 5.71 -8.05 -12.76
CA ASP A 27 4.82 -8.24 -13.90
C ASP A 27 3.59 -9.09 -13.55
N VAL A 28 2.59 -9.03 -14.41
CA VAL A 28 1.40 -9.88 -14.31
C VAL A 28 1.83 -11.35 -14.37
N GLY A 29 1.25 -12.19 -13.50
CA GLY A 29 1.49 -13.62 -13.50
C GLY A 29 2.73 -14.11 -12.73
N VAL A 30 3.49 -13.21 -12.06
CA VAL A 30 4.67 -13.60 -11.26
C VAL A 30 4.31 -14.19 -9.88
N GLY A 31 3.01 -14.30 -9.54
CA GLY A 31 2.56 -14.93 -8.31
C GLY A 31 2.40 -13.99 -7.11
N LYS A 32 2.26 -12.69 -7.32
CA LYS A 32 2.02 -11.70 -6.24
C LYS A 32 0.83 -12.06 -5.38
N THR A 33 -0.30 -12.37 -6.01
CA THR A 33 -1.55 -12.75 -5.33
C THR A 33 -1.38 -14.00 -4.49
N MET A 34 -0.73 -15.03 -5.02
CA MET A 34 -0.47 -16.29 -4.31
C MET A 34 0.39 -16.07 -3.06
N ILE A 35 1.40 -15.22 -3.16
CA ILE A 35 2.26 -14.87 -2.02
C ILE A 35 1.46 -14.12 -0.96
N LEU A 36 0.63 -13.18 -1.37
CA LEU A 36 -0.24 -12.45 -0.45
C LEU A 36 -1.24 -13.37 0.25
N ASP A 37 -1.87 -14.28 -0.49
CA ASP A 37 -2.81 -15.27 0.08
C ASP A 37 -2.14 -16.10 1.18
N PHE A 38 -0.94 -16.57 0.89
CA PHE A 38 -0.16 -17.35 1.84
C PHE A 38 0.12 -16.56 3.14
N PHE A 39 0.63 -15.34 3.03
CA PHE A 39 0.94 -14.52 4.19
C PHE A 39 -0.30 -13.99 4.90
N PHE A 40 -1.35 -13.66 4.15
CA PHE A 40 -2.60 -13.24 4.76
C PHE A 40 -3.17 -14.32 5.68
N ASN A 41 -3.13 -15.58 5.26
CA ASN A 41 -3.62 -16.69 6.06
C ASN A 41 -2.75 -17.02 7.29
N LEU A 42 -1.44 -16.72 7.22
CA LEU A 42 -0.52 -16.98 8.34
C LEU A 42 -0.58 -15.94 9.46
N ILE A 43 -1.05 -14.74 9.17
CA ILE A 43 -1.06 -13.63 10.13
C ILE A 43 -2.33 -13.67 10.96
N SER A 44 -2.20 -13.73 12.29
CA SER A 44 -3.33 -13.76 13.24
C SER A 44 -3.81 -12.39 13.72
N LYS A 45 -3.21 -11.29 13.24
CA LYS A 45 -3.57 -9.92 13.65
C LYS A 45 -4.92 -9.49 13.06
N LYS A 46 -5.51 -8.43 13.63
CA LYS A 46 -6.66 -7.72 13.02
C LYS A 46 -6.24 -7.16 11.67
N LYS A 47 -6.67 -7.79 10.60
CA LYS A 47 -6.26 -7.50 9.23
C LYS A 47 -7.44 -7.45 8.29
N THR A 48 -7.27 -6.74 7.19
CA THR A 48 -8.20 -6.74 6.06
C THR A 48 -7.43 -6.81 4.75
N ARG A 49 -8.11 -7.27 3.72
CA ARG A 49 -7.60 -7.29 2.36
C ARG A 49 -8.65 -6.71 1.43
N ILE A 50 -8.25 -5.76 0.64
CA ILE A 50 -9.15 -5.02 -0.26
C ILE A 50 -8.39 -4.58 -1.51
N HIS A 51 -9.05 -4.56 -2.66
CA HIS A 51 -8.50 -3.95 -3.86
C HIS A 51 -8.35 -2.44 -3.66
N PHE A 52 -7.26 -1.88 -4.17
CA PHE A 52 -6.98 -0.45 -4.02
C PHE A 52 -8.14 0.43 -4.50
N ASN A 53 -8.75 0.10 -5.64
CA ASN A 53 -9.89 0.87 -6.14
C ASN A 53 -11.07 0.89 -5.17
N GLN A 54 -11.39 -0.25 -4.54
CA GLN A 54 -12.46 -0.31 -3.56
C GLN A 54 -12.11 0.47 -2.28
N PHE A 55 -10.85 0.43 -1.87
CA PHE A 55 -10.36 1.22 -0.75
C PHE A 55 -10.56 2.72 -1.01
N MET A 56 -10.22 3.21 -2.20
CA MET A 56 -10.40 4.60 -2.57
C MET A 56 -11.89 4.99 -2.70
N LEU A 57 -12.74 4.11 -3.23
CA LEU A 57 -14.19 4.33 -3.23
C LEU A 57 -14.73 4.49 -1.81
N ASN A 58 -14.33 3.63 -0.89
CA ASN A 58 -14.72 3.72 0.52
C ASN A 58 -14.27 5.04 1.15
N PHE A 59 -13.06 5.49 0.83
CA PHE A 59 -12.55 6.77 1.29
C PHE A 59 -13.38 7.94 0.73
N HIS A 60 -13.66 7.96 -0.56
CA HIS A 60 -14.46 9.02 -1.18
C HIS A 60 -15.90 9.06 -0.65
N ASP A 61 -16.52 7.91 -0.42
CA ASP A 61 -17.83 7.81 0.22
C ASP A 61 -17.81 8.40 1.64
N PHE A 62 -16.75 8.10 2.39
CA PHE A 62 -16.57 8.66 3.73
C PHE A 62 -16.40 10.19 3.69
N VAL A 63 -15.61 10.70 2.75
CA VAL A 63 -15.44 12.15 2.52
C VAL A 63 -16.78 12.79 2.19
N HIS A 64 -17.55 12.19 1.29
CA HIS A 64 -18.86 12.70 0.90
C HIS A 64 -19.85 12.79 2.08
N LYS A 65 -19.84 11.81 2.96
CA LYS A 65 -20.68 11.79 4.18
C LYS A 65 -20.24 12.80 5.23
N ASN A 66 -19.00 13.28 5.17
CA ASN A 66 -18.41 14.22 6.13
C ASN A 66 -17.99 15.55 5.47
N LYS A 67 -18.66 15.96 4.42
CA LYS A 67 -18.32 17.16 3.63
C LYS A 67 -18.43 18.48 4.37
N ASP A 68 -19.01 18.49 5.54
CA ASP A 68 -19.07 19.63 6.47
C ASP A 68 -17.74 19.85 7.21
N LYS A 69 -16.80 18.93 7.14
CA LYS A 69 -15.49 18.97 7.77
C LYS A 69 -14.40 19.31 6.77
N ASN A 70 -13.30 19.89 7.26
CA ASN A 70 -12.13 20.11 6.41
C ASN A 70 -11.42 18.79 6.05
N GLU A 71 -10.62 18.79 4.97
CA GLU A 71 -9.95 17.62 4.43
C GLU A 71 -9.08 16.88 5.45
N GLU A 72 -8.28 17.62 6.24
CA GLU A 72 -7.38 17.01 7.23
C GLU A 72 -8.14 16.28 8.32
N ASN A 73 -9.25 16.85 8.80
CA ASN A 73 -10.09 16.21 9.81
C ASN A 73 -10.79 14.96 9.27
N VAL A 74 -11.23 14.99 8.00
CA VAL A 74 -11.87 13.83 7.37
C VAL A 74 -10.86 12.68 7.19
N ILE A 75 -9.64 12.98 6.76
CA ILE A 75 -8.57 11.98 6.63
C ILE A 75 -8.30 11.34 8.00
N SER A 76 -8.12 12.15 9.03
CA SER A 76 -7.84 11.67 10.38
C SER A 76 -8.98 10.79 10.91
N LEU A 77 -10.22 11.19 10.71
CA LEU A 77 -11.40 10.41 11.11
C LEU A 77 -11.49 9.07 10.38
N PHE A 78 -11.23 9.06 9.06
CA PHE A 78 -11.22 7.85 8.26
C PHE A 78 -10.15 6.87 8.74
N VAL A 79 -8.94 7.36 8.97
CA VAL A 79 -7.83 6.53 9.46
C VAL A 79 -8.06 6.06 10.89
N ASN A 80 -8.68 6.85 11.75
CA ASN A 80 -9.10 6.43 13.10
C ASN A 80 -10.10 5.28 13.03
N ASP A 81 -11.07 5.34 12.13
CA ASP A 81 -12.02 4.24 11.91
C ASP A 81 -11.31 2.97 11.45
N LEU A 82 -10.39 3.09 10.49
CA LEU A 82 -9.55 1.96 10.06
C LEU A 82 -8.75 1.38 11.22
N LYS A 83 -8.10 2.23 12.01
CA LYS A 83 -7.27 1.81 13.16
C LYS A 83 -8.08 1.07 14.22
N SER A 84 -9.32 1.46 14.43
CA SER A 84 -10.21 0.78 15.39
C SER A 84 -10.51 -0.67 14.99
N LYS A 85 -10.48 -0.96 13.69
CA LYS A 85 -10.83 -2.28 13.11
C LYS A 85 -9.60 -3.11 12.75
N PHE A 86 -8.52 -2.48 12.27
CA PHE A 86 -7.39 -3.16 11.67
C PHE A 86 -6.06 -2.60 12.14
N SER A 87 -5.08 -3.48 12.31
CA SER A 87 -3.67 -3.12 12.50
C SER A 87 -2.83 -3.33 11.24
N LEU A 88 -3.41 -4.03 10.25
CA LEU A 88 -2.75 -4.39 9.00
C LEU A 88 -3.77 -4.37 7.85
N ILE A 89 -3.40 -3.69 6.77
CA ILE A 89 -4.21 -3.59 5.55
C ILE A 89 -3.41 -4.12 4.37
N PHE A 90 -4.00 -5.07 3.63
CA PHE A 90 -3.50 -5.54 2.35
C PHE A 90 -4.25 -4.81 1.23
N LEU A 91 -3.52 -4.07 0.41
CA LEU A 91 -4.06 -3.36 -0.76
C LEU A 91 -3.61 -4.06 -2.03
N ASP A 92 -4.53 -4.74 -2.70
CA ASP A 92 -4.27 -5.43 -3.95
C ASP A 92 -4.40 -4.50 -5.15
N GLU A 93 -3.60 -4.78 -6.18
CA GLU A 93 -3.70 -4.12 -7.49
C GLU A 93 -3.61 -2.59 -7.38
N PHE A 94 -2.57 -2.14 -6.68
CA PHE A 94 -2.33 -0.71 -6.51
C PHE A 94 -1.98 -0.06 -7.85
N GLN A 95 -2.88 0.78 -8.34
CA GLN A 95 -2.73 1.51 -9.59
C GLN A 95 -3.43 2.86 -9.48
N VAL A 96 -2.69 3.94 -9.70
CA VAL A 96 -3.23 5.31 -9.66
C VAL A 96 -3.55 5.76 -11.07
N THR A 97 -4.82 6.00 -11.37
CA THR A 97 -5.30 6.33 -12.72
C THR A 97 -5.96 7.69 -12.82
N ASN A 98 -6.37 8.27 -11.70
CA ASN A 98 -7.06 9.57 -11.72
C ASN A 98 -6.37 10.58 -10.80
N ILE A 99 -6.57 11.86 -11.14
CA ILE A 99 -5.94 12.99 -10.46
C ILE A 99 -6.44 13.18 -9.02
N VAL A 100 -7.71 12.87 -8.76
CA VAL A 100 -8.31 13.04 -7.42
C VAL A 100 -7.61 12.13 -6.42
N ASP A 101 -7.41 10.85 -6.77
CA ASP A 101 -6.66 9.92 -5.94
C ASP A 101 -5.19 10.35 -5.82
N ALA A 102 -4.56 10.74 -6.93
CA ALA A 102 -3.17 11.18 -6.94
C ALA A 102 -2.90 12.33 -5.96
N MET A 103 -3.83 13.27 -5.84
CA MET A 103 -3.67 14.45 -4.98
C MET A 103 -3.83 14.14 -3.49
N ILE A 104 -4.63 13.13 -3.14
CA ILE A 104 -4.95 12.84 -1.74
C ILE A 104 -4.06 11.75 -1.11
N LEU A 105 -3.48 10.88 -1.93
CA LEU A 105 -2.77 9.69 -1.44
C LEU A 105 -1.59 10.01 -0.53
N GLY A 106 -0.86 11.07 -0.77
CA GLY A 106 0.26 11.50 0.09
C GLY A 106 -0.21 11.75 1.52
N LYS A 107 -1.25 12.55 1.71
CA LYS A 107 -1.82 12.87 3.02
C LYS A 107 -2.45 11.66 3.69
N LEU A 108 -3.19 10.85 2.92
CA LEU A 108 -3.87 9.66 3.43
C LEU A 108 -2.87 8.63 3.97
N PHE A 109 -1.83 8.30 3.21
CA PHE A 109 -0.81 7.33 3.64
C PHE A 109 0.09 7.86 4.75
N GLN A 110 0.38 9.15 4.76
CA GLN A 110 1.09 9.77 5.89
C GLN A 110 0.33 9.54 7.19
N GLU A 111 -0.97 9.80 7.20
CA GLU A 111 -1.81 9.60 8.38
C GLU A 111 -1.90 8.12 8.78
N ILE A 112 -2.05 7.22 7.80
CA ILE A 112 -2.05 5.77 8.04
C ILE A 112 -0.78 5.33 8.77
N PHE A 113 0.39 5.80 8.35
CA PHE A 113 1.66 5.45 8.97
C PHE A 113 1.87 6.13 10.33
N ILE A 114 1.43 7.38 10.50
CA ILE A 114 1.46 8.07 11.79
C ILE A 114 0.67 7.30 12.84
N GLN A 115 -0.49 6.76 12.47
CA GLN A 115 -1.33 5.98 13.38
C GLN A 115 -0.88 4.52 13.53
N ASN A 116 0.29 4.16 13.05
CA ASN A 116 0.88 2.81 13.17
C ASN A 116 0.04 1.68 12.54
N ILE A 117 -0.68 1.95 11.49
CA ILE A 117 -1.29 0.93 10.65
C ILE A 117 -0.22 0.45 9.66
N LYS A 118 0.03 -0.85 9.61
CA LYS A 118 0.90 -1.45 8.59
C LYS A 118 0.12 -1.69 7.32
N VAL A 119 0.78 -1.46 6.17
CA VAL A 119 0.17 -1.63 4.85
C VAL A 119 1.05 -2.52 3.99
N ILE A 120 0.46 -3.52 3.38
CA ILE A 120 1.09 -4.37 2.37
C ILE A 120 0.39 -4.10 1.04
N VAL A 121 1.16 -3.72 0.04
CA VAL A 121 0.66 -3.31 -1.27
C VAL A 121 1.20 -4.23 -2.35
N THR A 122 0.35 -4.65 -3.27
CA THR A 122 0.80 -5.26 -4.54
C THR A 122 0.56 -4.34 -5.71
N SER A 123 1.48 -4.32 -6.65
CA SER A 123 1.39 -3.53 -7.87
C SER A 123 2.11 -4.21 -9.04
N ASN A 124 1.77 -3.85 -10.26
CA ASN A 124 2.53 -4.22 -11.45
C ASN A 124 3.66 -3.22 -11.75
N THR A 125 3.74 -2.13 -11.00
CA THR A 125 4.61 -0.99 -11.26
C THR A 125 5.43 -0.67 -10.01
N LYS A 126 6.73 -0.37 -10.17
CA LYS A 126 7.54 0.13 -9.06
C LYS A 126 7.06 1.51 -8.60
N ILE A 127 7.34 1.85 -7.34
CA ILE A 127 6.87 3.09 -6.71
C ILE A 127 7.23 4.34 -7.54
N SER A 128 8.46 4.42 -8.04
CA SER A 128 8.93 5.58 -8.81
C SER A 128 8.20 5.79 -10.14
N ASP A 129 7.57 4.76 -10.70
CA ASP A 129 6.88 4.80 -11.98
C ASP A 129 5.35 4.93 -11.82
N LEU A 130 4.84 4.92 -10.59
CA LEU A 130 3.43 5.13 -10.34
C LEU A 130 2.98 6.49 -10.87
N TYR A 131 1.85 6.50 -11.57
CA TYR A 131 1.25 7.71 -12.12
C TYR A 131 2.20 8.53 -13.01
N LYS A 132 3.13 7.86 -13.74
CA LYS A 132 4.24 8.49 -14.47
C LYS A 132 3.79 9.52 -15.49
N ASP A 133 2.75 9.22 -16.25
CA ASP A 133 2.21 10.07 -17.30
C ASP A 133 0.92 10.81 -16.87
N GLY A 134 0.65 10.83 -15.58
CA GLY A 134 -0.56 11.42 -15.03
C GLY A 134 -0.54 12.93 -14.98
N LEU A 135 -1.72 13.54 -15.04
CA LEU A 135 -1.90 14.97 -14.90
C LEU A 135 -1.47 15.45 -13.52
N GLN A 136 -0.75 16.58 -13.45
CA GLN A 136 -0.27 17.17 -12.22
C GLN A 136 0.54 16.19 -11.34
N ARG A 137 1.41 15.43 -11.94
CA ARG A 137 2.22 14.44 -11.26
C ARG A 137 3.03 15.00 -10.08
N ASP A 138 3.37 16.27 -10.11
CA ASP A 138 4.04 16.94 -8.99
C ASP A 138 3.23 16.89 -7.70
N GLN A 139 1.91 16.90 -7.78
CA GLN A 139 1.01 16.73 -6.64
C GLN A 139 1.02 15.29 -6.07
N PHE A 140 1.46 14.32 -6.88
CA PHE A 140 1.60 12.91 -6.48
C PHE A 140 2.98 12.58 -5.90
N LYS A 141 4.01 13.36 -6.19
CA LYS A 141 5.37 13.13 -5.70
C LYS A 141 5.49 12.99 -4.18
N PRO A 142 4.72 13.71 -3.34
CA PRO A 142 4.72 13.48 -1.90
C PRO A 142 4.38 12.05 -1.50
N PHE A 143 3.43 11.40 -2.18
CA PHE A 143 3.11 9.99 -1.97
C PHE A 143 4.28 9.07 -2.30
N ILE A 144 4.93 9.27 -3.45
CA ILE A 144 6.12 8.52 -3.85
C ILE A 144 7.20 8.62 -2.76
N LYS A 145 7.47 9.83 -2.28
CA LYS A 145 8.46 10.09 -1.24
C LYS A 145 8.13 9.36 0.07
N ILE A 146 6.89 9.42 0.52
CA ILE A 146 6.43 8.74 1.74
C ILE A 146 6.59 7.23 1.58
N MET A 147 6.18 6.67 0.45
CA MET A 147 6.31 5.23 0.21
C MET A 147 7.77 4.78 0.15
N GLN A 148 8.64 5.52 -0.50
CA GLN A 148 10.08 5.21 -0.55
C GLN A 148 10.74 5.27 0.83
N GLN A 149 10.33 6.20 1.68
CA GLN A 149 10.86 6.36 3.04
C GLN A 149 10.30 5.34 4.04
N ARG A 150 9.02 4.97 3.90
CA ARG A 150 8.26 4.20 4.88
C ARG A 150 7.99 2.77 4.47
N SER A 151 8.35 2.36 3.26
CA SER A 151 8.08 1.02 2.75
C SER A 151 9.36 0.24 2.46
N ILE A 152 9.24 -1.07 2.59
CA ILE A 152 10.21 -2.04 2.06
C ILE A 152 9.75 -2.40 0.65
N ASP A 153 10.60 -2.19 -0.34
CA ASP A 153 10.32 -2.56 -1.73
C ASP A 153 10.79 -3.98 -2.01
N CYS A 154 9.93 -4.77 -2.63
CA CYS A 154 10.24 -6.12 -3.04
C CYS A 154 9.80 -6.37 -4.48
N LEU A 155 10.78 -6.61 -5.36
CA LEU A 155 10.54 -7.03 -6.73
C LEU A 155 10.36 -8.54 -6.80
N LEU A 156 9.25 -8.98 -7.40
CA LEU A 156 9.06 -10.36 -7.80
C LEU A 156 9.32 -10.53 -9.29
N TYR A 157 10.06 -11.59 -9.63
CA TYR A 157 10.28 -12.04 -11.02
C TYR A 157 10.20 -13.56 -11.09
N THR A 158 9.89 -14.09 -12.27
CA THR A 158 9.86 -15.54 -12.48
C THR A 158 11.29 -16.10 -12.59
N SER A 159 11.50 -17.35 -12.15
CA SER A 159 12.79 -18.03 -12.26
C SER A 159 13.25 -18.22 -13.72
N ASP A 160 12.31 -18.24 -14.66
CA ASP A 160 12.60 -18.40 -16.09
C ASP A 160 13.32 -17.17 -16.67
N ALA A 161 13.09 -15.98 -16.14
CA ALA A 161 13.80 -14.77 -16.54
C ALA A 161 15.23 -14.70 -15.99
N ALA A 162 15.58 -15.48 -14.97
CA ALA A 162 16.91 -15.54 -14.38
C ALA A 162 17.84 -16.52 -15.11
N ASP A 163 17.31 -17.48 -15.87
CA ASP A 163 18.07 -18.48 -16.62
C ASP A 163 18.49 -18.00 -18.03
N GLU A 164 17.97 -16.88 -18.51
CA GLU A 164 18.32 -16.29 -19.81
C GLU A 164 19.46 -15.26 -19.75
N SER A 165 20.05 -15.06 -18.59
CA SER A 165 21.14 -14.08 -18.42
C SER A 165 22.52 -14.73 -18.31
#